data_83bc4ac8a0b36178b1dfefae43344949
#
_entry.id   83bc4ac8a0b36178b1dfefae43344949
#
_cell.length_a   1.000
_cell.length_b   1.000
_cell.length_c   1.000
_cell.angle_alpha   90.00
_cell.angle_beta   90.00
_cell.angle_gamma   90.00
#
_symmetry.space_group_name_H-M   'P 1'
#
loop_
_entity.id
_entity.type
_entity.pdbx_description
1 polymer ?
#
loop_
_entity_poly.entity_id
_entity_poly.type
_entity_poly.pdbx_seq_one_letter_code
_entity_poly.pdbx_strand_id
1 'polypeptide(L)'
;MTYALIIHGGAGDGSQSIFKIIESKFNYSNLENKYHNSLKDCLLIGENILKNNGSAIDAVTECIKYLEDNELFNAGKGAVTNSEGNIFHDSCIMNGKTKDFGATCLTNNVKNPIELSKKLMLDESIMIAGNHASEKYCKKFNQSLIDYNYFKSEYRSALANLSIDLGTVGVVALDINNNICAGTSTGGRQNKKVGRIGDTPLIGVSTIADNNFLGISCTGNGEEIIKQNTASQILYRCKFNNETMEEAINNTLNKINGSCGIIGISKQGDVYFKSNTKRMYTGYVSSKEELKTFLWNKEK
;
A
#
# COMPACT_ATOMS: atom_id res chain seq x y z
N MET A 1 -15.54 20.36 8.01
CA MET A 1 -14.19 19.82 8.33
C MET A 1 -13.76 18.95 7.16
N THR A 2 -12.55 19.11 6.67
CA THR A 2 -12.06 18.37 5.49
C THR A 2 -11.36 17.10 5.93
N TYR A 3 -11.77 15.95 5.40
CA TYR A 3 -11.02 14.71 5.46
C TYR A 3 -10.93 14.09 4.06
N ALA A 4 -9.93 13.28 3.83
CA ALA A 4 -9.79 12.51 2.61
C ALA A 4 -9.07 11.18 2.89
N LEU A 5 -9.44 10.15 2.14
CA LEU A 5 -8.85 8.82 2.20
C LEU A 5 -8.75 8.26 0.79
N ILE A 6 -7.58 7.78 0.41
CA ILE A 6 -7.37 7.04 -0.82
C ILE A 6 -6.57 5.77 -0.54
N ILE A 7 -6.92 4.69 -1.22
CA ILE A 7 -6.27 3.38 -1.09
C ILE A 7 -5.85 2.83 -2.44
N HIS A 8 -4.82 1.99 -2.47
CA HIS A 8 -4.55 1.08 -3.59
C HIS A 8 -4.32 -0.35 -3.11
N GLY A 9 -4.76 -1.29 -3.91
CA GLY A 9 -4.54 -2.74 -3.75
C GLY A 9 -3.54 -3.30 -4.77
N GLY A 10 -2.75 -2.43 -5.41
CA GLY A 10 -1.74 -2.80 -6.39
C GLY A 10 -2.04 -2.34 -7.81
N ALA A 11 -0.98 -2.22 -8.61
CA ALA A 11 -1.02 -1.95 -10.04
C ALA A 11 -0.29 -3.05 -10.83
N GLY A 12 -0.71 -3.31 -12.07
CA GLY A 12 -0.12 -4.35 -12.92
C GLY A 12 -0.76 -4.45 -14.31
N ASP A 13 -0.16 -5.24 -15.19
CA ASP A 13 -0.52 -5.30 -16.60
C ASP A 13 -1.59 -6.36 -16.96
N GLY A 14 -2.17 -7.04 -15.96
CA GLY A 14 -3.25 -7.99 -16.18
C GLY A 14 -4.49 -7.32 -16.78
N SER A 15 -5.06 -7.93 -17.84
CA SER A 15 -6.32 -7.49 -18.44
C SER A 15 -7.54 -8.06 -17.71
N GLN A 16 -8.72 -7.53 -17.99
CA GLN A 16 -9.98 -8.02 -17.41
C GLN A 16 -10.24 -9.51 -17.68
N SER A 17 -9.73 -10.04 -18.80
CA SER A 17 -9.82 -11.47 -19.14
C SER A 17 -9.15 -12.38 -18.09
N ILE A 18 -8.20 -11.86 -17.32
CA ILE A 18 -7.49 -12.63 -16.27
C ILE A 18 -8.45 -13.11 -15.17
N PHE A 19 -9.45 -12.29 -14.80
CA PHE A 19 -10.46 -12.69 -13.82
C PHE A 19 -11.27 -13.88 -14.33
N LYS A 20 -11.67 -13.88 -15.61
CA LYS A 20 -12.38 -15.00 -16.23
C LYS A 20 -11.54 -16.28 -16.24
N ILE A 21 -10.24 -16.18 -16.46
CA ILE A 21 -9.31 -17.32 -16.41
C ILE A 21 -9.22 -17.87 -14.98
N ILE A 22 -9.09 -17.00 -13.98
CA ILE A 22 -9.02 -17.42 -12.58
C ILE A 22 -10.34 -18.06 -12.15
N GLU A 23 -11.47 -17.44 -12.48
CA GLU A 23 -12.80 -17.92 -12.15
C GLU A 23 -13.08 -19.30 -12.74
N SER A 24 -12.75 -19.50 -14.03
CA SER A 24 -12.97 -20.78 -14.70
C SER A 24 -12.01 -21.88 -14.25
N LYS A 25 -10.75 -21.56 -14.00
CA LYS A 25 -9.69 -22.54 -13.69
C LYS A 25 -9.67 -22.99 -12.24
N PHE A 26 -10.05 -22.10 -11.31
CA PHE A 26 -9.93 -22.34 -9.87
C PHE A 26 -11.26 -22.26 -9.13
N ASN A 27 -12.39 -22.33 -9.83
CA ASN A 27 -13.74 -22.32 -9.26
C ASN A 27 -14.02 -21.10 -8.36
N TYR A 28 -13.43 -19.95 -8.68
CA TYR A 28 -13.80 -18.67 -8.09
C TYR A 28 -14.96 -18.04 -8.88
N SER A 29 -15.77 -17.24 -8.23
CA SER A 29 -16.86 -16.52 -8.89
C SER A 29 -16.91 -15.06 -8.46
N ASN A 30 -17.32 -14.19 -9.39
CA ASN A 30 -17.51 -12.75 -9.12
C ASN A 30 -16.28 -12.04 -8.56
N LEU A 31 -15.07 -12.35 -9.09
CA LEU A 31 -13.81 -11.77 -8.58
C LEU A 31 -13.82 -10.24 -8.67
N GLU A 32 -14.33 -9.68 -9.76
CA GLU A 32 -14.42 -8.22 -9.93
C GLU A 32 -15.24 -7.58 -8.80
N ASN A 33 -16.40 -8.14 -8.49
CA ASN A 33 -17.23 -7.68 -7.37
C ASN A 33 -16.54 -7.89 -6.01
N LYS A 34 -15.82 -8.99 -5.83
CA LYS A 34 -15.06 -9.25 -4.58
C LYS A 34 -14.00 -8.16 -4.36
N TYR A 35 -13.27 -7.78 -5.40
CA TYR A 35 -12.30 -6.69 -5.32
C TYR A 35 -12.97 -5.35 -5.04
N HIS A 36 -14.06 -5.00 -5.75
CA HIS A 36 -14.81 -3.78 -5.49
C HIS A 36 -15.35 -3.72 -4.05
N ASN A 37 -15.94 -4.80 -3.57
CA ASN A 37 -16.47 -4.87 -2.20
C ASN A 37 -15.36 -4.75 -1.16
N SER A 38 -14.21 -5.43 -1.37
CA SER A 38 -13.07 -5.33 -0.45
C SER A 38 -12.49 -3.92 -0.40
N LEU A 39 -12.38 -3.23 -1.55
CA LEU A 39 -11.94 -1.83 -1.57
C LEU A 39 -12.95 -0.91 -0.86
N LYS A 40 -14.24 -1.14 -1.09
CA LYS A 40 -15.32 -0.40 -0.44
C LYS A 40 -15.31 -0.58 1.08
N ASP A 41 -15.20 -1.82 1.55
CA ASP A 41 -15.15 -2.12 2.99
C ASP A 41 -13.95 -1.47 3.66
N CYS A 42 -12.77 -1.54 3.02
CA CYS A 42 -11.57 -0.85 3.47
C CYS A 42 -11.78 0.67 3.59
N LEU A 43 -12.37 1.30 2.57
CA LEU A 43 -12.67 2.74 2.58
C LEU A 43 -13.67 3.11 3.68
N LEU A 44 -14.69 2.29 3.92
CA LEU A 44 -15.67 2.52 4.99
C LEU A 44 -15.04 2.44 6.38
N ILE A 45 -14.08 1.54 6.61
CA ILE A 45 -13.32 1.46 7.87
C ILE A 45 -12.59 2.79 8.11
N GLY A 46 -11.79 3.24 7.16
CA GLY A 46 -11.00 4.46 7.31
C GLY A 46 -11.86 5.72 7.36
N GLU A 47 -12.91 5.79 6.56
CA GLU A 47 -13.87 6.90 6.58
C GLU A 47 -14.57 7.03 7.94
N ASN A 48 -15.00 5.92 8.52
CA ASN A 48 -15.63 5.91 9.84
C ASN A 48 -14.69 6.47 10.92
N ILE A 49 -13.40 6.12 10.86
CA ILE A 49 -12.39 6.67 11.77
C ILE A 49 -12.28 8.19 11.60
N LEU A 50 -12.12 8.66 10.36
CA LEU A 50 -11.94 10.08 10.06
C LEU A 50 -13.18 10.92 10.38
N LYS A 51 -14.38 10.42 10.09
CA LYS A 51 -15.67 11.08 10.44
C LYS A 51 -15.89 11.22 11.94
N ASN A 52 -15.37 10.27 12.73
CA ASN A 52 -15.46 10.28 14.19
C ASN A 52 -14.26 10.96 14.86
N ASN A 53 -13.59 11.87 14.17
CA ASN A 53 -12.44 12.65 14.66
C ASN A 53 -11.20 11.79 14.99
N GLY A 54 -11.10 10.58 14.45
CA GLY A 54 -9.91 9.75 14.55
C GLY A 54 -8.75 10.30 13.71
N SER A 55 -7.54 9.86 14.01
CA SER A 55 -6.32 10.37 13.35
C SER A 55 -6.10 9.73 11.98
N ALA A 56 -5.41 10.46 11.08
CA ALA A 56 -4.95 9.91 9.79
C ALA A 56 -4.09 8.65 9.97
N ILE A 57 -3.27 8.58 11.04
CA ILE A 57 -2.45 7.41 11.36
C ILE A 57 -3.31 6.19 11.67
N ASP A 58 -4.38 6.35 12.46
CA ASP A 58 -5.28 5.25 12.78
C ASP A 58 -6.04 4.78 11.54
N ALA A 59 -6.53 5.72 10.71
CA ALA A 59 -7.21 5.38 9.47
C ALA A 59 -6.30 4.59 8.51
N VAL A 60 -5.05 5.06 8.28
CA VAL A 60 -4.07 4.36 7.46
C VAL A 60 -3.76 2.98 8.01
N THR A 61 -3.53 2.87 9.33
CA THR A 61 -3.20 1.61 9.97
C THR A 61 -4.33 0.58 9.84
N GLU A 62 -5.56 0.95 10.19
CA GLU A 62 -6.69 0.00 10.16
C GLU A 62 -7.07 -0.38 8.72
N CYS A 63 -6.97 0.54 7.76
CA CYS A 63 -7.17 0.20 6.35
C CYS A 63 -6.12 -0.79 5.84
N ILE A 64 -4.82 -0.59 6.15
CA ILE A 64 -3.78 -1.51 5.71
C ILE A 64 -3.91 -2.86 6.43
N LYS A 65 -4.25 -2.92 7.72
CA LYS A 65 -4.54 -4.17 8.42
C LYS A 65 -5.66 -4.96 7.74
N TYR A 66 -6.74 -4.29 7.35
CA TYR A 66 -7.81 -4.93 6.58
C TYR A 66 -7.31 -5.52 5.26
N LEU A 67 -6.47 -4.78 4.53
CA LEU A 67 -5.88 -5.27 3.27
C LEU A 67 -4.86 -6.40 3.49
N GLU A 68 -4.10 -6.38 4.59
CA GLU A 68 -3.18 -7.46 5.00
C GLU A 68 -3.93 -8.73 5.42
N ASP A 69 -5.11 -8.62 6.03
CA ASP A 69 -5.95 -9.75 6.42
C ASP A 69 -6.76 -10.35 5.25
N ASN A 70 -6.75 -9.68 4.08
CA ASN A 70 -7.51 -10.08 2.89
C ASN A 70 -6.62 -10.74 1.83
N GLU A 71 -6.89 -12.01 1.51
CA GLU A 71 -6.10 -12.80 0.55
C GLU A 71 -6.11 -12.29 -0.89
N LEU A 72 -7.03 -11.37 -1.24
CA LEU A 72 -7.10 -10.79 -2.58
C LEU A 72 -5.91 -9.87 -2.89
N PHE A 73 -5.25 -9.30 -1.88
CA PHE A 73 -4.19 -8.30 -2.03
C PHE A 73 -2.81 -8.88 -1.69
N ASN A 74 -1.76 -8.35 -2.30
CA ASN A 74 -0.39 -8.82 -2.07
C ASN A 74 0.25 -8.16 -0.84
N ALA A 75 -0.30 -8.46 0.32
CA ALA A 75 0.21 -8.09 1.64
C ALA A 75 -0.37 -9.06 2.67
N GLY A 76 0.33 -9.31 3.78
CA GLY A 76 -0.16 -10.18 4.84
C GLY A 76 -0.61 -11.56 4.33
N LYS A 77 -1.87 -11.95 4.60
CA LYS A 77 -2.46 -13.23 4.21
C LYS A 77 -2.42 -13.51 2.70
N GLY A 78 -2.46 -12.45 1.89
CA GLY A 78 -2.43 -12.56 0.44
C GLY A 78 -1.02 -12.36 -0.17
N ALA A 79 0.05 -12.39 0.60
CA ALA A 79 1.39 -12.13 0.11
C ALA A 79 1.91 -13.24 -0.82
N VAL A 80 2.71 -12.81 -1.80
CA VAL A 80 3.38 -13.69 -2.76
C VAL A 80 4.62 -14.36 -2.15
N THR A 81 5.05 -15.47 -2.76
CA THR A 81 6.23 -16.22 -2.35
C THR A 81 7.50 -15.74 -3.04
N ASN A 82 8.65 -15.96 -2.37
CA ASN A 82 9.97 -15.85 -2.97
C ASN A 82 10.33 -17.07 -3.83
N SER A 83 11.55 -17.12 -4.38
CA SER A 83 12.06 -18.21 -5.22
C SER A 83 12.20 -19.56 -4.52
N GLU A 84 12.11 -19.61 -3.20
CA GLU A 84 12.13 -20.83 -2.38
C GLU A 84 10.74 -21.19 -1.83
N GLY A 85 9.68 -20.48 -2.27
CA GLY A 85 8.32 -20.74 -1.80
C GLY A 85 8.00 -20.14 -0.43
N ASN A 86 8.87 -19.29 0.13
CA ASN A 86 8.66 -18.63 1.41
C ASN A 86 8.00 -17.28 1.25
N ILE A 87 7.15 -16.91 2.21
CA ILE A 87 6.45 -15.62 2.29
C ILE A 87 7.21 -14.70 3.24
N PHE A 88 7.47 -13.47 2.82
CA PHE A 88 8.04 -12.40 3.64
C PHE A 88 7.37 -11.08 3.30
N HIS A 89 7.18 -10.24 4.33
CA HIS A 89 6.49 -8.96 4.24
C HIS A 89 7.44 -7.80 4.50
N ASP A 90 7.16 -6.70 3.80
CA ASP A 90 7.77 -5.40 4.02
C ASP A 90 6.64 -4.39 4.25
N SER A 91 6.80 -3.45 5.17
CA SER A 91 5.83 -2.38 5.40
C SER A 91 6.46 -1.10 5.90
N CYS A 92 5.81 0.03 5.66
CA CYS A 92 6.15 1.27 6.32
C CYS A 92 4.94 2.20 6.49
N ILE A 93 5.04 3.12 7.45
CA ILE A 93 4.07 4.17 7.71
C ILE A 93 4.79 5.44 8.12
N MET A 94 4.30 6.61 7.66
CA MET A 94 4.88 7.92 7.96
C MET A 94 3.83 8.93 8.38
N ASN A 95 4.12 9.65 9.47
CA ASN A 95 3.36 10.77 9.96
C ASN A 95 3.83 12.08 9.30
N GLY A 96 2.97 12.75 8.55
CA GLY A 96 3.31 13.99 7.83
C GLY A 96 3.54 15.20 8.73
N LYS A 97 3.05 15.19 9.98
CA LYS A 97 3.23 16.27 10.95
C LYS A 97 4.62 16.26 11.56
N THR A 98 5.02 15.14 12.13
CA THR A 98 6.28 15.00 12.88
C THR A 98 7.43 14.51 12.01
N LYS A 99 7.13 13.92 10.85
CA LYS A 99 8.05 13.19 9.96
C LYS A 99 8.54 11.86 10.54
N ASP A 100 8.01 11.45 11.68
CA ASP A 100 8.29 10.14 12.22
C ASP A 100 7.79 9.07 11.28
N PHE A 101 8.54 7.99 11.14
CA PHE A 101 8.15 6.82 10.38
C PHE A 101 8.63 5.54 11.06
N GLY A 102 7.98 4.45 10.72
CA GLY A 102 8.44 3.13 11.11
C GLY A 102 8.33 2.17 9.94
N ALA A 103 9.27 1.21 9.87
CA ALA A 103 9.30 0.23 8.81
C ALA A 103 9.73 -1.15 9.28
N THR A 104 9.18 -2.18 8.64
CA THR A 104 9.59 -3.57 8.82
C THR A 104 9.97 -4.19 7.49
N CYS A 105 11.02 -5.02 7.49
CA CYS A 105 11.51 -5.71 6.31
C CYS A 105 11.62 -7.22 6.60
N LEU A 106 11.28 -8.04 5.60
CA LEU A 106 11.50 -9.50 5.62
C LEU A 106 10.93 -10.19 6.87
N THR A 107 9.74 -9.79 7.32
CA THR A 107 9.02 -10.44 8.44
C THR A 107 8.06 -11.51 7.90
N ASN A 108 7.88 -12.63 8.63
CA ASN A 108 6.92 -13.67 8.28
C ASN A 108 6.19 -14.29 9.48
N ASN A 109 6.27 -13.66 10.63
CA ASN A 109 5.67 -14.10 11.88
C ASN A 109 4.82 -13.00 12.56
N VAL A 110 4.66 -11.84 11.90
CA VAL A 110 3.84 -10.71 12.37
C VAL A 110 2.56 -10.67 11.54
N LYS A 111 1.40 -10.81 12.18
CA LYS A 111 0.10 -10.85 11.48
C LYS A 111 -0.10 -9.62 10.61
N ASN A 112 0.06 -8.44 11.21
CA ASN A 112 -0.08 -7.14 10.54
C ASN A 112 1.23 -6.35 10.64
N PRO A 113 2.12 -6.46 9.66
CA PRO A 113 3.39 -5.72 9.64
C PRO A 113 3.23 -4.22 9.79
N ILE A 114 2.16 -3.63 9.26
CA ILE A 114 1.89 -2.19 9.38
C ILE A 114 1.68 -1.74 10.82
N GLU A 115 1.09 -2.58 11.66
CA GLU A 115 0.90 -2.27 13.08
C GLU A 115 2.24 -2.23 13.83
N LEU A 116 3.15 -3.15 13.51
CA LEU A 116 4.51 -3.12 14.05
C LEU A 116 5.27 -1.88 13.54
N SER A 117 5.15 -1.54 12.26
CA SER A 117 5.73 -0.32 11.70
C SER A 117 5.20 0.94 12.40
N LYS A 118 3.90 1.01 12.71
CA LYS A 118 3.33 2.12 13.51
C LYS A 118 3.98 2.24 14.89
N LYS A 119 4.21 1.12 15.58
CA LYS A 119 4.84 1.13 16.90
C LYS A 119 6.31 1.55 16.84
N LEU A 120 7.02 1.16 15.78
CA LEU A 120 8.41 1.57 15.54
C LEU A 120 8.58 3.06 15.30
N MET A 121 7.56 3.79 14.83
CA MET A 121 7.64 5.25 14.67
C MET A 121 8.03 6.00 15.95
N LEU A 122 7.77 5.42 17.12
CA LEU A 122 8.04 6.01 18.43
C LEU A 122 9.22 5.35 19.13
N ASP A 123 9.98 4.52 18.43
CA ASP A 123 11.13 3.77 18.95
C ASP A 123 12.46 4.36 18.45
N GLU A 124 13.54 4.05 19.15
CA GLU A 124 14.90 4.40 18.70
C GLU A 124 15.27 3.69 17.39
N SER A 125 14.76 2.46 17.21
CA SER A 125 14.94 1.66 15.99
C SER A 125 13.72 1.80 15.10
N ILE A 126 13.71 2.80 14.27
CA ILE A 126 12.58 3.11 13.36
C ILE A 126 12.42 2.11 12.20
N MET A 127 13.45 1.30 11.92
CA MET A 127 13.42 0.27 10.87
C MET A 127 14.09 -1.00 11.35
N ILE A 128 13.41 -2.14 11.19
CA ILE A 128 13.92 -3.46 11.58
C ILE A 128 13.79 -4.46 10.44
N ALA A 129 14.61 -5.51 10.44
CA ALA A 129 14.58 -6.56 9.42
C ALA A 129 14.67 -7.96 10.02
N GLY A 130 13.88 -8.87 9.46
CA GLY A 130 13.90 -10.31 9.76
C GLY A 130 13.13 -10.72 11.01
N ASN A 131 12.88 -12.03 11.11
CA ASN A 131 12.01 -12.59 12.16
C ASN A 131 12.56 -12.42 13.58
N HIS A 132 13.86 -12.58 13.76
CA HIS A 132 14.46 -12.42 15.08
C HIS A 132 14.25 -11.01 15.64
N ALA A 133 14.40 -9.98 14.79
CA ALA A 133 14.10 -8.61 15.20
C ALA A 133 12.60 -8.44 15.49
N SER A 134 11.72 -8.88 14.58
CA SER A 134 10.27 -8.73 14.76
C SER A 134 9.76 -9.45 16.02
N GLU A 135 10.30 -10.62 16.38
CA GLU A 135 9.97 -11.31 17.62
C GLU A 135 10.31 -10.46 18.86
N LYS A 136 11.51 -9.89 18.89
CA LYS A 136 11.94 -9.02 20.01
C LYS A 136 11.05 -7.78 20.14
N TYR A 137 10.75 -7.12 19.02
CA TYR A 137 9.94 -5.91 19.03
C TYR A 137 8.45 -6.20 19.26
N CYS A 138 7.91 -7.31 18.77
CA CYS A 138 6.56 -7.75 19.13
C CYS A 138 6.44 -7.99 20.64
N LYS A 139 7.43 -8.65 21.24
CA LYS A 139 7.49 -8.82 22.70
C LYS A 139 7.59 -7.47 23.43
N LYS A 140 8.46 -6.55 22.99
CA LYS A 140 8.61 -5.19 23.54
C LYS A 140 7.29 -4.43 23.53
N PHE A 141 6.51 -4.54 22.46
CA PHE A 141 5.28 -3.80 22.26
C PHE A 141 4.01 -4.57 22.63
N ASN A 142 4.15 -5.74 23.24
CA ASN A 142 3.05 -6.63 23.61
C ASN A 142 2.12 -6.93 22.41
N GLN A 143 2.73 -7.20 21.23
CA GLN A 143 2.05 -7.59 20.00
C GLN A 143 2.20 -9.09 19.79
N SER A 144 1.12 -9.76 19.38
CA SER A 144 1.12 -11.21 19.15
C SER A 144 1.83 -11.57 17.84
N LEU A 145 2.63 -12.63 17.91
CA LEU A 145 3.11 -13.33 16.73
C LEU A 145 2.02 -14.25 16.18
N ILE A 146 2.11 -14.59 14.91
CA ILE A 146 1.20 -15.52 14.23
C ILE A 146 1.96 -16.70 13.64
N ASP A 147 1.30 -17.85 13.56
CA ASP A 147 1.86 -19.00 12.85
C ASP A 147 2.00 -18.70 11.34
N TYR A 148 3.10 -19.13 10.76
CA TYR A 148 3.41 -18.91 9.35
C TYR A 148 2.33 -19.42 8.38
N ASN A 149 1.62 -20.51 8.75
CA ASN A 149 0.56 -21.07 7.91
C ASN A 149 -0.63 -20.14 7.72
N TYR A 150 -0.81 -19.13 8.58
CA TYR A 150 -1.81 -18.08 8.40
C TYR A 150 -1.68 -17.36 7.05
N PHE A 151 -0.45 -17.19 6.56
CA PHE A 151 -0.19 -16.47 5.31
C PHE A 151 -0.38 -17.33 4.05
N LYS A 152 -0.51 -18.65 4.18
CA LYS A 152 -0.73 -19.55 3.05
C LYS A 152 -2.18 -19.43 2.58
N SER A 153 -2.36 -19.08 1.31
CA SER A 153 -3.67 -18.93 0.68
C SER A 153 -3.75 -19.79 -0.57
N GLU A 154 -4.84 -20.54 -0.73
CA GLU A 154 -5.12 -21.30 -1.95
C GLU A 154 -5.26 -20.37 -3.15
N TYR A 155 -5.91 -19.22 -2.95
CA TYR A 155 -6.06 -18.19 -3.97
C TYR A 155 -4.69 -17.70 -4.49
N ARG A 156 -3.74 -17.42 -3.59
CA ARG A 156 -2.39 -16.99 -3.99
C ARG A 156 -1.60 -18.08 -4.66
N SER A 157 -1.72 -19.31 -4.21
CA SER A 157 -1.10 -20.48 -4.85
C SER A 157 -1.61 -20.65 -6.28
N ALA A 158 -2.91 -20.44 -6.50
CA ALA A 158 -3.52 -20.45 -7.81
C ALA A 158 -2.98 -19.35 -8.74
N LEU A 159 -2.84 -18.12 -8.24
CA LEU A 159 -2.30 -16.99 -8.99
C LEU A 159 -0.82 -17.12 -9.33
N ALA A 160 -0.02 -17.68 -8.43
CA ALA A 160 1.41 -17.92 -8.66
C ALA A 160 1.65 -18.76 -9.92
N ASN A 161 0.79 -19.77 -10.17
CA ASN A 161 0.84 -20.60 -11.38
C ASN A 161 0.50 -19.84 -12.66
N LEU A 162 -0.08 -18.64 -12.58
CA LEU A 162 -0.42 -17.79 -13.72
C LEU A 162 0.59 -16.66 -13.94
N SER A 163 1.63 -16.55 -13.12
CA SER A 163 2.65 -15.48 -13.16
C SER A 163 2.04 -14.07 -13.09
N ILE A 164 0.96 -13.90 -12.32
CA ILE A 164 0.27 -12.63 -12.18
C ILE A 164 0.90 -11.84 -11.04
N ASP A 165 1.47 -10.69 -11.36
CA ASP A 165 1.89 -9.71 -10.36
C ASP A 165 0.71 -8.83 -9.96
N LEU A 166 0.42 -8.77 -8.66
CA LEU A 166 -0.73 -8.04 -8.13
C LEU A 166 -0.36 -6.74 -7.40
N GLY A 167 0.91 -6.39 -7.35
CA GLY A 167 1.41 -5.15 -6.75
C GLY A 167 1.36 -5.17 -5.22
N THR A 168 1.38 -4.01 -4.64
CA THR A 168 1.54 -3.66 -3.22
C THR A 168 0.24 -3.00 -2.73
N VAL A 169 -0.08 -3.02 -1.43
CA VAL A 169 -1.19 -2.24 -0.88
C VAL A 169 -0.68 -0.93 -0.26
N GLY A 170 -1.48 0.12 -0.35
CA GLY A 170 -1.13 1.40 0.26
C GLY A 170 -2.34 2.28 0.53
N VAL A 171 -2.16 3.18 1.48
CA VAL A 171 -3.21 4.08 1.96
C VAL A 171 -2.61 5.44 2.27
N VAL A 172 -3.32 6.50 1.86
CA VAL A 172 -3.04 7.87 2.27
C VAL A 172 -4.30 8.45 2.90
N ALA A 173 -4.16 9.14 4.02
CA ALA A 173 -5.26 9.80 4.71
C ALA A 173 -4.90 11.23 5.11
N LEU A 174 -5.90 12.11 5.06
CA LEU A 174 -5.92 13.43 5.67
C LEU A 174 -7.03 13.44 6.71
N ASP A 175 -6.72 13.77 7.97
CA ASP A 175 -7.73 13.93 9.03
C ASP A 175 -8.25 15.35 9.14
N ILE A 176 -9.31 15.53 9.93
CA ILE A 176 -9.96 16.83 10.15
C ILE A 176 -9.07 17.88 10.83
N ASN A 177 -7.95 17.48 11.42
CA ASN A 177 -6.93 18.32 12.02
C ASN A 177 -5.82 18.69 11.03
N ASN A 178 -6.03 18.40 9.74
CA ASN A 178 -5.07 18.60 8.64
C ASN A 178 -3.77 17.81 8.81
N ASN A 179 -3.79 16.66 9.50
CA ASN A 179 -2.65 15.77 9.53
C ASN A 179 -2.75 14.76 8.38
N ILE A 180 -1.65 14.57 7.69
CA ILE A 180 -1.50 13.60 6.61
C ILE A 180 -0.71 12.40 7.13
N CYS A 181 -1.16 11.20 6.77
CA CYS A 181 -0.40 9.96 6.98
C CYS A 181 -0.40 9.17 5.69
N ALA A 182 0.71 8.49 5.40
CA ALA A 182 0.83 7.53 4.32
C ALA A 182 1.41 6.23 4.83
N GLY A 183 0.94 5.11 4.31
CA GLY A 183 1.47 3.78 4.64
C GLY A 183 1.40 2.84 3.44
N THR A 184 2.30 1.86 3.43
CA THR A 184 2.42 0.88 2.35
C THR A 184 2.82 -0.47 2.94
N SER A 185 2.27 -1.58 2.43
CA SER A 185 2.58 -2.94 2.86
C SER A 185 2.58 -3.91 1.68
N THR A 186 3.46 -4.93 1.70
CA THR A 186 3.62 -5.83 0.56
C THR A 186 4.21 -7.18 0.95
N GLY A 187 3.85 -8.23 0.15
CA GLY A 187 4.62 -9.47 0.05
C GLY A 187 5.79 -9.37 -0.93
N GLY A 188 6.01 -8.20 -1.55
CA GLY A 188 7.03 -8.00 -2.57
C GLY A 188 6.62 -8.53 -3.95
N ARG A 189 7.60 -8.86 -4.78
CA ARG A 189 7.40 -9.40 -6.13
C ARG A 189 7.32 -10.92 -6.11
N GLN A 190 6.41 -11.50 -6.91
CA GLN A 190 6.34 -12.95 -7.10
C GLN A 190 7.70 -13.50 -7.55
N ASN A 191 8.12 -14.62 -6.96
CA ASN A 191 9.43 -15.24 -7.22
C ASN A 191 10.63 -14.33 -6.92
N LYS A 192 10.48 -13.32 -6.05
CA LYS A 192 11.61 -12.50 -5.60
C LYS A 192 12.76 -13.38 -5.09
N LYS A 193 14.01 -12.98 -5.32
CA LYS A 193 15.17 -13.65 -4.76
C LYS A 193 15.15 -13.57 -3.23
N VAL A 194 15.74 -14.56 -2.58
CA VAL A 194 15.90 -14.58 -1.12
C VAL A 194 16.64 -13.33 -0.67
N GLY A 195 16.13 -12.67 0.37
CA GLY A 195 16.72 -11.44 0.90
C GLY A 195 16.41 -10.16 0.11
N ARG A 196 15.63 -10.24 -1.01
CA ARG A 196 15.23 -9.05 -1.75
C ARG A 196 14.25 -8.21 -0.93
N ILE A 197 14.59 -6.95 -0.72
CA ILE A 197 13.73 -5.88 -0.21
C ILE A 197 13.37 -4.98 -1.38
N GLY A 198 12.07 -4.61 -1.50
CA GLY A 198 11.57 -3.69 -2.51
C GLY A 198 11.55 -2.23 -2.05
N ASP A 199 10.76 -1.44 -2.76
CA ASP A 199 10.56 -0.01 -2.50
C ASP A 199 9.72 0.28 -1.23
N THR A 200 8.83 -0.64 -0.86
CA THR A 200 7.81 -0.45 0.18
C THR A 200 8.35 0.05 1.52
N PRO A 201 9.42 -0.51 2.13
CA PRO A 201 9.87 -0.07 3.45
C PRO A 201 10.72 1.19 3.41
N LEU A 202 11.01 1.73 2.23
CA LEU A 202 11.92 2.85 2.03
C LEU A 202 11.16 4.17 1.97
N ILE A 203 11.26 4.96 3.04
CA ILE A 203 10.65 6.29 3.11
C ILE A 203 11.26 7.22 2.04
N GLY A 204 10.38 8.01 1.41
CA GLY A 204 10.76 8.88 0.29
C GLY A 204 10.82 8.16 -1.06
N VAL A 205 10.83 6.83 -1.06
CA VAL A 205 10.86 6.01 -2.26
C VAL A 205 9.44 5.61 -2.67
N SER A 206 8.76 4.81 -1.86
CA SER A 206 7.38 4.38 -2.10
C SER A 206 6.37 5.18 -1.30
N THR A 207 6.72 5.61 -0.10
CA THR A 207 5.84 6.23 0.88
C THR A 207 6.45 7.54 1.38
N ILE A 208 5.67 8.62 1.37
CA ILE A 208 6.05 9.89 1.99
C ILE A 208 4.81 10.62 2.50
N ALA A 209 4.93 11.35 3.60
CA ALA A 209 3.91 12.25 4.11
C ALA A 209 4.53 13.57 4.60
N ASP A 210 3.94 14.69 4.20
CA ASP A 210 4.27 16.04 4.64
C ASP A 210 3.02 16.89 4.74
N ASN A 211 2.65 17.32 5.97
CA ASN A 211 1.46 18.14 6.21
C ASN A 211 1.47 19.46 5.44
N ASN A 212 2.65 19.96 5.05
CA ASN A 212 2.76 21.21 4.30
C ASN A 212 2.47 21.05 2.80
N PHE A 213 2.47 19.81 2.29
CA PHE A 213 2.36 19.53 0.87
C PHE A 213 1.36 18.41 0.55
N LEU A 214 1.70 17.14 0.87
CA LEU A 214 0.97 15.96 0.41
C LEU A 214 1.37 14.68 1.15
N GLY A 215 0.59 13.62 0.91
CA GLY A 215 0.96 12.22 1.17
C GLY A 215 0.94 11.42 -0.12
N ILE A 216 1.86 10.46 -0.26
CA ILE A 216 2.01 9.58 -1.44
C ILE A 216 2.21 8.14 -0.99
N SER A 217 1.62 7.19 -1.74
CA SER A 217 1.98 5.78 -1.72
C SER A 217 2.09 5.24 -3.16
N CYS A 218 3.13 4.44 -3.42
CA CYS A 218 3.44 3.90 -4.74
C CYS A 218 3.30 2.37 -4.75
N THR A 219 3.08 1.81 -5.95
CA THR A 219 3.04 0.37 -6.23
C THR A 219 3.55 0.09 -7.64
N GLY A 220 4.18 -1.08 -7.86
CA GLY A 220 4.66 -1.46 -9.19
C GLY A 220 6.03 -2.12 -9.18
N ASN A 221 6.87 -1.78 -10.18
CA ASN A 221 8.24 -2.27 -10.24
C ASN A 221 9.10 -1.57 -9.19
N GLY A 222 9.34 -2.25 -8.06
CA GLY A 222 10.04 -1.68 -6.91
C GLY A 222 11.43 -1.16 -7.23
N GLU A 223 12.17 -1.85 -8.09
CA GLU A 223 13.52 -1.46 -8.51
C GLU A 223 13.52 -0.12 -9.26
N GLU A 224 12.53 0.12 -10.13
CA GLU A 224 12.41 1.40 -10.85
C GLU A 224 11.91 2.51 -9.92
N ILE A 225 10.99 2.20 -9.00
CA ILE A 225 10.51 3.14 -7.97
C ILE A 225 11.69 3.57 -7.07
N ILE A 226 12.59 2.64 -6.70
CA ILE A 226 13.82 2.93 -5.93
C ILE A 226 14.77 3.83 -6.73
N LYS A 227 15.10 3.47 -7.97
CA LYS A 227 16.02 4.24 -8.83
C LYS A 227 15.56 5.68 -9.02
N GLN A 228 14.25 5.90 -9.14
CA GLN A 228 13.68 7.24 -9.32
C GLN A 228 13.46 8.00 -8.00
N ASN A 229 13.57 7.35 -6.84
CA ASN A 229 13.19 7.94 -5.56
C ASN A 229 11.80 8.62 -5.63
N THR A 230 10.83 7.85 -6.12
CA THR A 230 9.58 8.33 -6.73
C THR A 230 8.77 9.25 -5.85
N ALA A 231 8.47 8.85 -4.60
CA ALA A 231 7.65 9.66 -3.70
C ALA A 231 8.32 10.99 -3.32
N SER A 232 9.65 11.00 -3.12
CA SER A 232 10.42 12.23 -2.88
C SER A 232 10.44 13.14 -4.10
N GLN A 233 10.57 12.60 -5.31
CA GLN A 233 10.50 13.44 -6.53
C GLN A 233 9.18 14.18 -6.62
N ILE A 234 8.05 13.51 -6.34
CA ILE A 234 6.73 14.14 -6.35
C ILE A 234 6.66 15.27 -5.30
N LEU A 235 7.08 14.98 -4.06
CA LEU A 235 7.10 16.00 -3.01
C LEU A 235 7.97 17.21 -3.40
N TYR A 236 9.19 16.97 -3.92
CA TYR A 236 10.12 18.05 -4.26
C TYR A 236 9.67 18.87 -5.47
N ARG A 237 8.95 18.27 -6.44
CA ARG A 237 8.30 19.00 -7.52
C ARG A 237 7.25 19.98 -6.99
N CYS A 238 6.39 19.53 -6.06
CA CYS A 238 5.44 20.42 -5.41
C CYS A 238 6.13 21.49 -4.58
N LYS A 239 7.21 21.13 -3.86
CA LYS A 239 7.87 22.03 -2.91
C LYS A 239 8.76 23.09 -3.58
N PHE A 240 9.50 22.71 -4.63
CA PHE A 240 10.54 23.55 -5.22
C PHE A 240 10.18 24.09 -6.62
N ASN A 241 9.33 23.37 -7.36
CA ASN A 241 8.92 23.77 -8.70
C ASN A 241 7.49 24.37 -8.72
N ASN A 242 6.80 24.42 -7.57
CA ASN A 242 5.41 24.86 -7.45
C ASN A 242 4.43 24.07 -8.35
N GLU A 243 4.76 22.83 -8.70
CA GLU A 243 3.85 21.93 -9.43
C GLU A 243 2.68 21.55 -8.51
N THR A 244 1.48 21.42 -9.07
CA THR A 244 0.37 20.76 -8.38
C THR A 244 0.70 19.29 -8.15
N MET A 245 0.03 18.65 -7.19
CA MET A 245 0.24 17.21 -6.94
C MET A 245 -0.05 16.37 -8.20
N GLU A 246 -1.08 16.71 -8.96
CA GLU A 246 -1.42 16.04 -10.22
C GLU A 246 -0.29 16.17 -11.25
N GLU A 247 0.21 17.37 -11.50
CA GLU A 247 1.33 17.61 -12.41
C GLU A 247 2.59 16.86 -11.97
N ALA A 248 2.92 16.92 -10.67
CA ALA A 248 4.07 16.26 -10.10
C ALA A 248 4.00 14.72 -10.25
N ILE A 249 2.83 14.12 -10.01
CA ILE A 249 2.59 12.68 -10.21
C ILE A 249 2.73 12.32 -11.69
N ASN A 250 2.08 13.06 -12.60
CA ASN A 250 2.14 12.79 -14.03
C ASN A 250 3.58 12.91 -14.57
N ASN A 251 4.28 13.98 -14.21
CA ASN A 251 5.66 14.23 -14.65
C ASN A 251 6.66 13.20 -14.11
N THR A 252 6.42 12.68 -12.90
CA THR A 252 7.26 11.63 -12.31
C THR A 252 6.96 10.28 -12.93
N LEU A 253 5.69 9.91 -13.08
CA LEU A 253 5.26 8.64 -13.65
C LEU A 253 5.78 8.45 -15.09
N ASN A 254 5.81 9.52 -15.89
CA ASN A 254 6.33 9.50 -17.26
C ASN A 254 7.84 9.15 -17.38
N LYS A 255 8.59 9.19 -16.25
CA LYS A 255 10.02 8.84 -16.21
C LYS A 255 10.27 7.41 -15.74
N ILE A 256 9.24 6.72 -15.27
CA ILE A 256 9.38 5.36 -14.72
C ILE A 256 9.30 4.35 -15.86
N ASN A 257 10.37 3.57 -16.00
CA ASN A 257 10.41 2.44 -16.91
C ASN A 257 9.82 1.21 -16.21
N GLY A 258 8.68 0.71 -16.72
CA GLY A 258 7.95 -0.41 -16.13
C GLY A 258 6.70 -0.01 -15.37
N SER A 259 6.04 -0.99 -14.78
CA SER A 259 4.74 -0.81 -14.12
C SER A 259 4.86 0.08 -12.89
N CYS A 260 4.03 1.11 -12.80
CA CYS A 260 3.90 1.96 -11.63
C CYS A 260 2.48 2.52 -11.48
N GLY A 261 1.99 2.52 -10.25
CA GLY A 261 0.77 3.21 -9.82
C GLY A 261 1.08 4.08 -8.60
N ILE A 262 0.46 5.24 -8.54
CA ILE A 262 0.68 6.24 -7.49
C ILE A 262 -0.67 6.75 -7.02
N ILE A 263 -0.85 6.83 -5.70
CA ILE A 263 -1.96 7.51 -5.06
C ILE A 263 -1.44 8.68 -4.23
N GLY A 264 -2.22 9.75 -4.13
CA GLY A 264 -1.85 10.92 -3.33
C GLY A 264 -3.03 11.71 -2.80
N ILE A 265 -2.79 12.41 -1.69
CA ILE A 265 -3.69 13.43 -1.12
C ILE A 265 -2.88 14.71 -0.90
N SER A 266 -3.38 15.84 -1.41
CA SER A 266 -2.81 17.16 -1.16
C SER A 266 -3.16 17.66 0.25
N LYS A 267 -2.44 18.66 0.75
CA LYS A 267 -2.78 19.33 2.02
C LYS A 267 -4.17 19.99 2.02
N GLN A 268 -4.76 20.23 0.85
CA GLN A 268 -6.11 20.75 0.69
C GLN A 268 -7.18 19.65 0.68
N GLY A 269 -6.78 18.38 0.72
CA GLY A 269 -7.66 17.23 0.67
C GLY A 269 -8.07 16.82 -0.75
N ASP A 270 -7.36 17.30 -1.77
CA ASP A 270 -7.58 16.86 -3.14
C ASP A 270 -6.96 15.49 -3.31
N VAL A 271 -7.71 14.59 -3.94
CA VAL A 271 -7.32 13.19 -4.16
C VAL A 271 -6.89 13.02 -5.60
N TYR A 272 -5.77 12.36 -5.83
CA TYR A 272 -5.33 12.03 -7.17
C TYR A 272 -4.67 10.64 -7.22
N PHE A 273 -4.90 9.92 -8.31
CA PHE A 273 -4.21 8.67 -8.60
C PHE A 273 -3.94 8.53 -10.09
N LYS A 274 -2.86 7.85 -10.40
CA LYS A 274 -2.46 7.55 -11.77
C LYS A 274 -1.64 6.28 -11.82
N SER A 275 -1.80 5.51 -12.92
CA SER A 275 -0.85 4.45 -13.24
C SER A 275 -0.59 4.39 -14.73
N ASN A 276 0.55 3.79 -15.09
CA ASN A 276 0.91 3.48 -16.49
C ASN A 276 0.59 2.02 -16.86
N THR A 277 -0.17 1.32 -16.01
CA THR A 277 -0.57 -0.09 -16.17
C THR A 277 -2.03 -0.19 -16.61
N LYS A 278 -2.46 -1.34 -17.14
CA LYS A 278 -3.85 -1.60 -17.51
C LYS A 278 -4.79 -1.71 -16.32
N ARG A 279 -4.26 -2.12 -15.17
CA ARG A 279 -5.00 -2.36 -13.94
C ARG A 279 -4.38 -1.60 -12.78
N MET A 280 -5.22 -0.95 -11.99
CA MET A 280 -4.87 -0.43 -10.67
C MET A 280 -6.09 -0.55 -9.76
N TYR A 281 -6.00 -1.42 -8.77
CA TYR A 281 -7.03 -1.52 -7.74
C TYR A 281 -6.91 -0.29 -6.84
N THR A 282 -7.90 0.58 -6.89
CA THR A 282 -7.88 1.81 -6.11
C THR A 282 -9.28 2.26 -5.74
N GLY A 283 -9.39 3.12 -4.76
CA GLY A 283 -10.62 3.76 -4.38
C GLY A 283 -10.34 4.90 -3.41
N TYR A 284 -11.31 5.80 -3.32
CA TYR A 284 -11.21 6.95 -2.43
C TYR A 284 -12.58 7.39 -1.89
N VAL A 285 -12.53 8.17 -0.83
CA VAL A 285 -13.66 8.88 -0.25
C VAL A 285 -13.17 10.14 0.43
N SER A 286 -13.94 11.19 0.41
CA SER A 286 -13.59 12.44 1.11
C SER A 286 -14.84 13.18 1.58
N SER A 287 -14.63 14.24 2.35
CA SER A 287 -15.71 15.18 2.70
C SER A 287 -16.30 15.94 1.50
N LYS A 288 -15.62 15.90 0.34
CA LYS A 288 -16.02 16.58 -0.91
C LYS A 288 -16.59 15.62 -1.94
N GLU A 289 -16.25 14.30 -1.88
CA GLU A 289 -16.60 13.32 -2.88
C GLU A 289 -17.06 12.01 -2.24
N GLU A 290 -18.11 11.43 -2.82
CA GLU A 290 -18.62 10.12 -2.41
C GLU A 290 -17.58 9.02 -2.69
N LEU A 291 -17.75 7.88 -1.98
CA LEU A 291 -16.92 6.71 -2.14
C LEU A 291 -16.96 6.16 -3.57
N LYS A 292 -15.79 6.00 -4.17
CA LYS A 292 -15.59 5.41 -5.50
C LYS A 292 -14.49 4.34 -5.46
N THR A 293 -14.67 3.30 -6.28
CA THR A 293 -13.68 2.23 -6.46
C THR A 293 -13.44 1.94 -7.94
N PHE A 294 -12.19 1.62 -8.28
CA PHE A 294 -11.73 1.38 -9.65
C PHE A 294 -10.82 0.15 -9.67
N LEU A 295 -10.91 -0.64 -10.72
CA LEU A 295 -10.02 -1.81 -10.92
C LEU A 295 -9.19 -1.66 -12.19
N TRP A 296 -9.75 -1.03 -13.20
CA TRP A 296 -9.18 -0.93 -14.55
C TRP A 296 -8.96 0.52 -14.92
N ASN A 297 -7.83 0.81 -15.53
CA ASN A 297 -7.64 2.07 -16.20
C ASN A 297 -8.47 2.07 -17.47
N LYS A 298 -9.15 3.19 -17.76
CA LYS A 298 -9.84 3.35 -19.04
C LYS A 298 -8.78 3.22 -20.14
N GLU A 299 -9.02 2.34 -21.11
CA GLU A 299 -8.23 2.33 -22.34
C GLU A 299 -8.32 3.73 -22.97
N LYS A 300 -7.16 4.28 -23.34
CA LYS A 300 -7.08 5.58 -24.01
C LYS A 300 -7.48 5.41 -25.47
#